data_69af332ba0542bcfc4ea6d2456b2c56c
#
_entry.id   69af332ba0542bcfc4ea6d2456b2c56c
#
_cell.length_a   1.000
_cell.length_b   1.000
_cell.length_c   1.000
_cell.angle_alpha   90.00
_cell.angle_beta   90.00
_cell.angle_gamma   90.00
#
_symmetry.space_group_name_H-M   'P 1'
#
loop_
_entity.id
_entity.type
_entity.pdbx_description
1 polymer ?
#
loop_
_entity_poly.entity_id
_entity_poly.type
_entity_poly.pdbx_seq_one_letter_code
_entity_poly.pdbx_strand_id
1 'polypeptide(L)'
;LGMVLNRGMGEGLPLMEWLETAIFPVEKRLTGKLVEIGTRAAAAEMIATGTTYACDMYYYTQTVGETLAETGVRATLCGPITDGLTPNFKPGSGDALRHMESLITDPSPRPGRIDYGIGTHSVYVCDEEILRKGSELAKKTGSLLHIHTSETRKEVADCHAKHGMYPIEYLDSLDYFQDAESGGTVCAHCGWVTKKEMRILAGHGAHAVHCPTSNQKLACGGTMSYPAMKEAGVDVRLGTDGSASNNSLDLRAEAKAASLVQRHDHWDARILGPEQTWDLATKGSQDWITWDLSDIRMRPFGRDGRRLLSNLIYSGSKVLDVFVGGEAVRRDGRTLTLDEDVVAEELEESVTEYYQDV
;
A
#
# COMPACT_ATOMS: atom_id res chain seq x y z
N LEU A 1 2.94 1.75 -6.83
CA LEU A 1 2.48 1.24 -8.13
C LEU A 1 3.62 1.15 -9.13
N GLY A 2 4.41 2.21 -9.33
CA GLY A 2 5.58 2.19 -10.22
C GLY A 2 6.61 1.10 -9.92
N MET A 3 6.65 0.56 -8.70
CA MET A 3 7.55 -0.53 -8.30
C MET A 3 7.30 -1.87 -9.02
N VAL A 4 6.28 -1.99 -9.87
CA VAL A 4 6.12 -3.15 -10.76
C VAL A 4 7.36 -3.34 -11.64
N LEU A 5 8.04 -2.25 -12.01
CA LEU A 5 9.34 -2.27 -12.69
C LEU A 5 10.40 -3.10 -11.93
N ASN A 6 10.34 -3.13 -10.61
CA ASN A 6 11.35 -3.76 -9.74
C ASN A 6 10.89 -5.12 -9.18
N ARG A 7 9.84 -5.70 -9.75
CA ARG A 7 9.28 -6.99 -9.30
C ARG A 7 10.34 -8.10 -9.32
N GLY A 8 10.52 -8.78 -8.18
CA GLY A 8 11.48 -9.88 -8.04
C GLY A 8 12.93 -9.46 -7.82
N MET A 9 13.24 -8.16 -7.75
CA MET A 9 14.59 -7.70 -7.45
C MET A 9 14.99 -7.94 -6.00
N GLY A 10 16.29 -8.30 -5.81
CA GLY A 10 16.88 -8.44 -4.48
C GLY A 10 16.26 -9.55 -3.64
N GLU A 11 15.81 -10.64 -4.26
CA GLU A 11 15.23 -11.78 -3.56
C GLU A 11 16.15 -12.32 -2.48
N GLY A 12 15.61 -12.55 -1.27
CA GLY A 12 16.34 -13.09 -0.12
C GLY A 12 17.14 -12.06 0.69
N LEU A 13 17.04 -10.78 0.37
CA LEU A 13 17.70 -9.72 1.14
C LEU A 13 16.77 -9.17 2.24
N PRO A 14 17.29 -8.87 3.44
CA PRO A 14 16.52 -8.15 4.47
C PRO A 14 16.32 -6.68 4.06
N LEU A 15 15.27 -6.03 4.60
CA LEU A 15 14.78 -4.73 4.15
C LEU A 15 15.87 -3.68 3.86
N MET A 16 16.76 -3.38 4.80
CA MET A 16 17.75 -2.31 4.61
C MET A 16 18.77 -2.65 3.54
N GLU A 17 19.26 -3.89 3.51
CA GLU A 17 20.17 -4.37 2.48
C GLU A 17 19.47 -4.39 1.11
N TRP A 18 18.22 -4.82 1.06
CA TRP A 18 17.38 -4.79 -0.13
C TRP A 18 17.22 -3.37 -0.69
N LEU A 19 16.90 -2.39 0.18
CA LEU A 19 16.78 -1.00 -0.24
C LEU A 19 18.10 -0.44 -0.76
N GLU A 20 19.20 -0.63 -0.02
CA GLU A 20 20.50 -0.01 -0.33
C GLU A 20 21.20 -0.62 -1.54
N THR A 21 21.05 -1.94 -1.75
CA THR A 21 21.81 -2.67 -2.78
C THR A 21 20.99 -3.01 -4.01
N ALA A 22 19.67 -3.17 -3.90
CA ALA A 22 18.83 -3.55 -5.03
C ALA A 22 17.92 -2.39 -5.50
N ILE A 23 17.24 -1.69 -4.61
CA ILE A 23 16.19 -0.74 -5.00
C ILE A 23 16.73 0.67 -5.25
N PHE A 24 17.38 1.31 -4.28
CA PHE A 24 17.85 2.69 -4.44
C PHE A 24 18.80 2.89 -5.64
N PRO A 25 19.70 1.95 -5.99
CA PRO A 25 20.55 2.12 -7.17
C PRO A 25 19.76 2.25 -8.48
N VAL A 26 18.71 1.46 -8.66
CA VAL A 26 17.87 1.50 -9.87
C VAL A 26 16.90 2.67 -9.83
N GLU A 27 16.32 3.00 -8.68
CA GLU A 27 15.38 4.13 -8.56
C GLU A 27 16.00 5.48 -8.89
N LYS A 28 17.32 5.65 -8.74
CA LYS A 28 18.03 6.86 -9.21
C LYS A 28 17.92 7.10 -10.71
N ARG A 29 17.57 6.07 -11.48
CA ARG A 29 17.43 6.08 -12.94
C ARG A 29 15.97 6.22 -13.39
N LEU A 30 15.03 6.26 -12.44
CA LEU A 30 13.61 6.41 -12.75
C LEU A 30 13.34 7.70 -13.53
N THR A 31 12.46 7.57 -14.51
CA THR A 31 11.90 8.68 -15.28
C THR A 31 10.38 8.66 -15.20
N GLY A 32 9.73 9.77 -15.51
CA GLY A 32 8.26 9.80 -15.57
C GLY A 32 7.71 8.75 -16.53
N LYS A 33 8.38 8.49 -17.67
CA LYS A 33 7.96 7.49 -18.66
C LYS A 33 8.02 6.06 -18.10
N LEU A 34 9.07 5.71 -17.37
CA LEU A 34 9.17 4.41 -16.68
C LEU A 34 8.07 4.24 -15.63
N VAL A 35 7.83 5.28 -14.82
CA VAL A 35 6.76 5.25 -13.81
C VAL A 35 5.38 5.14 -14.45
N GLU A 36 5.13 5.80 -15.59
CA GLU A 36 3.89 5.64 -16.36
C GLU A 36 3.67 4.17 -16.77
N ILE A 37 4.69 3.54 -17.37
CA ILE A 37 4.61 2.13 -17.80
C ILE A 37 4.39 1.18 -16.61
N GLY A 38 5.18 1.34 -15.55
CA GLY A 38 5.00 0.57 -14.32
C GLY A 38 3.61 0.75 -13.69
N THR A 39 3.06 1.96 -13.74
CA THR A 39 1.72 2.26 -13.22
C THR A 39 0.62 1.61 -14.07
N ARG A 40 0.75 1.61 -15.41
CA ARG A 40 -0.18 0.89 -16.29
C ARG A 40 -0.17 -0.61 -16.01
N ALA A 41 1.02 -1.20 -15.85
CA ALA A 41 1.15 -2.61 -15.52
C ALA A 41 0.55 -2.94 -14.15
N ALA A 42 0.76 -2.07 -13.14
CA ALA A 42 0.12 -2.19 -11.84
C ALA A 42 -1.41 -2.14 -11.95
N ALA A 43 -1.96 -1.19 -12.71
CA ALA A 43 -3.39 -1.06 -12.90
C ALA A 43 -3.98 -2.28 -13.62
N ALA A 44 -3.31 -2.81 -14.65
CA ALA A 44 -3.72 -4.04 -15.34
C ALA A 44 -3.82 -5.22 -14.39
N GLU A 45 -2.80 -5.45 -13.53
CA GLU A 45 -2.82 -6.49 -12.52
C GLU A 45 -3.92 -6.27 -11.47
N MET A 46 -4.06 -5.05 -10.95
CA MET A 46 -5.11 -4.71 -9.97
C MET A 46 -6.49 -5.01 -10.53
N ILE A 47 -6.80 -4.57 -11.76
CA ILE A 47 -8.07 -4.83 -12.42
C ILE A 47 -8.28 -6.34 -12.65
N ALA A 48 -7.25 -7.05 -13.12
CA ALA A 48 -7.30 -8.49 -13.39
C ALA A 48 -7.55 -9.32 -12.11
N THR A 49 -7.06 -8.86 -10.96
CA THR A 49 -7.20 -9.53 -9.67
C THR A 49 -8.36 -9.01 -8.82
N GLY A 50 -9.02 -7.91 -9.22
CA GLY A 50 -10.16 -7.32 -8.53
C GLY A 50 -9.74 -6.36 -7.40
N THR A 51 -8.52 -5.86 -7.39
CA THR A 51 -8.08 -4.78 -6.50
C THR A 51 -8.50 -3.45 -7.12
N THR A 52 -9.39 -2.68 -6.47
CA THR A 52 -10.03 -1.49 -7.06
C THR A 52 -9.50 -0.16 -6.54
N TYR A 53 -8.77 -0.19 -5.43
CA TYR A 53 -8.24 1.00 -4.77
C TYR A 53 -6.77 0.82 -4.38
N ALA A 54 -5.97 1.87 -4.60
CA ALA A 54 -4.61 1.98 -4.10
C ALA A 54 -4.44 3.21 -3.20
N CYS A 55 -3.80 3.01 -2.02
CA CYS A 55 -3.18 4.09 -1.27
C CYS A 55 -1.68 3.99 -1.54
N ASP A 56 -1.18 4.79 -2.50
CA ASP A 56 0.16 4.63 -3.05
C ASP A 56 1.12 5.69 -2.51
N MET A 57 2.36 5.27 -2.22
CA MET A 57 3.44 6.18 -1.89
C MET A 57 4.63 5.90 -2.82
N TYR A 58 4.68 6.63 -3.95
CA TYR A 58 5.76 6.47 -4.92
C TYR A 58 6.11 7.77 -5.64
N TYR A 59 7.27 7.80 -6.31
CA TYR A 59 7.79 8.96 -7.04
C TYR A 59 6.95 9.29 -8.26
N TYR A 60 7.11 10.52 -8.79
CA TYR A 60 6.36 11.02 -9.97
C TYR A 60 4.84 10.97 -9.77
N THR A 61 4.38 11.38 -8.61
CA THR A 61 2.98 11.28 -8.16
C THR A 61 1.97 11.82 -9.16
N GLN A 62 2.27 12.93 -9.83
CA GLN A 62 1.40 13.49 -10.88
C GLN A 62 1.26 12.52 -12.05
N THR A 63 2.36 11.96 -12.55
CA THR A 63 2.36 10.98 -13.64
C THR A 63 1.56 9.73 -13.24
N VAL A 64 1.72 9.24 -12.01
CA VAL A 64 0.91 8.12 -11.50
C VAL A 64 -0.57 8.47 -11.55
N GLY A 65 -0.95 9.68 -11.10
CA GLY A 65 -2.34 10.13 -11.08
C GLY A 65 -2.95 10.24 -12.48
N GLU A 66 -2.25 10.86 -13.41
CA GLU A 66 -2.67 11.00 -14.81
C GLU A 66 -2.86 9.62 -15.45
N THR A 67 -1.90 8.73 -15.27
CA THR A 67 -1.95 7.36 -15.80
C THR A 67 -3.12 6.56 -15.23
N LEU A 68 -3.31 6.56 -13.91
CA LEU A 68 -4.42 5.83 -13.27
C LEU A 68 -5.79 6.37 -13.67
N ALA A 69 -5.92 7.68 -13.89
CA ALA A 69 -7.17 8.28 -14.30
C ALA A 69 -7.73 7.66 -15.59
N GLU A 70 -6.84 7.28 -16.54
CA GLU A 70 -7.20 6.62 -17.78
C GLU A 70 -7.66 5.17 -17.58
N THR A 71 -7.21 4.52 -16.50
CA THR A 71 -7.50 3.11 -16.22
C THR A 71 -8.82 2.88 -15.49
N GLY A 72 -9.37 3.92 -14.86
CA GLY A 72 -10.57 3.86 -14.06
C GLY A 72 -10.38 3.30 -12.64
N VAL A 73 -9.16 2.94 -12.23
CA VAL A 73 -8.83 2.54 -10.86
C VAL A 73 -8.92 3.74 -9.92
N ARG A 74 -9.35 3.52 -8.70
CA ARG A 74 -9.40 4.53 -7.64
C ARG A 74 -8.07 4.59 -6.88
N ALA A 75 -7.58 5.78 -6.55
CA ALA A 75 -6.38 5.91 -5.73
C ALA A 75 -6.35 7.17 -4.87
N THR A 76 -5.63 7.07 -3.73
CA THR A 76 -5.08 8.21 -3.01
C THR A 76 -3.56 8.15 -3.11
N LEU A 77 -2.96 9.16 -3.70
CA LEU A 77 -1.54 9.21 -4.04
C LEU A 77 -0.81 10.13 -3.05
N CYS A 78 -0.01 9.53 -2.20
CA CYS A 78 0.77 10.23 -1.17
C CYS A 78 2.23 10.29 -1.61
N GLY A 79 2.62 11.33 -2.36
CA GLY A 79 3.99 11.45 -2.86
C GLY A 79 5.02 11.42 -1.72
N PRO A 80 6.13 10.66 -1.85
CA PRO A 80 7.07 10.48 -0.78
C PRO A 80 7.88 11.77 -0.53
N ILE A 81 7.88 12.21 0.73
CA ILE A 81 8.70 13.30 1.24
C ILE A 81 9.77 12.66 2.13
N THR A 82 11.03 12.91 1.83
CA THR A 82 12.20 12.33 2.51
C THR A 82 13.33 13.34 2.60
N ASP A 83 14.30 13.11 3.50
CA ASP A 83 15.57 13.86 3.56
C ASP A 83 16.52 13.47 2.43
N GLY A 84 16.34 12.27 1.89
CA GLY A 84 17.23 11.65 0.93
C GLY A 84 17.07 12.16 -0.50
N LEU A 85 17.94 11.64 -1.36
CA LEU A 85 17.85 11.84 -2.80
C LEU A 85 16.61 11.09 -3.33
N THR A 86 15.76 11.81 -4.04
CA THR A 86 14.66 11.22 -4.82
C THR A 86 14.92 11.42 -6.31
N PRO A 87 14.38 10.56 -7.19
CA PRO A 87 14.63 10.68 -8.63
C PRO A 87 14.09 11.97 -9.23
N ASN A 88 13.09 12.59 -8.64
CA ASN A 88 12.40 13.76 -9.18
C ASN A 88 12.59 15.06 -8.38
N PHE A 89 13.17 15.02 -7.15
CA PHE A 89 13.40 16.21 -6.35
C PHE A 89 14.79 16.21 -5.70
N LYS A 90 15.35 17.42 -5.49
CA LYS A 90 16.64 17.57 -4.81
C LYS A 90 16.47 17.44 -3.28
N PRO A 91 17.38 16.76 -2.59
CA PRO A 91 17.36 16.67 -1.13
C PRO A 91 17.33 18.06 -0.46
N GLY A 92 16.54 18.20 0.58
CA GLY A 92 16.45 19.44 1.38
C GLY A 92 15.85 20.65 0.64
N SER A 93 15.42 20.51 -0.63
CA SER A 93 14.86 21.63 -1.41
C SER A 93 13.45 22.05 -0.96
N GLY A 94 12.74 21.18 -0.28
CA GLY A 94 11.30 21.34 0.01
C GLY A 94 10.41 21.24 -1.24
N ASP A 95 10.97 20.86 -2.39
CA ASP A 95 10.21 20.78 -3.66
C ASP A 95 9.13 19.69 -3.61
N ALA A 96 9.41 18.55 -2.99
CA ALA A 96 8.43 17.47 -2.84
C ALA A 96 7.18 17.96 -2.08
N LEU A 97 7.37 18.66 -0.96
CA LEU A 97 6.26 19.20 -0.16
C LEU A 97 5.46 20.25 -0.95
N ARG A 98 6.14 21.20 -1.63
CA ARG A 98 5.49 22.21 -2.48
C ARG A 98 4.73 21.57 -3.65
N HIS A 99 5.29 20.54 -4.25
CA HIS A 99 4.64 19.80 -5.32
C HIS A 99 3.35 19.13 -4.83
N MET A 100 3.41 18.43 -3.68
CA MET A 100 2.21 17.82 -3.10
C MET A 100 1.17 18.86 -2.70
N GLU A 101 1.58 19.98 -2.09
CA GLU A 101 0.67 21.09 -1.81
C GLU A 101 -0.02 21.59 -3.08
N SER A 102 0.72 21.75 -4.16
CA SER A 102 0.14 22.20 -5.45
C SER A 102 -0.87 21.21 -6.01
N LEU A 103 -0.58 19.89 -5.97
CA LEU A 103 -1.51 18.86 -6.42
C LEU A 103 -2.78 18.79 -5.56
N ILE A 104 -2.64 18.94 -4.24
CA ILE A 104 -3.76 18.88 -3.31
C ILE A 104 -4.68 20.10 -3.43
N THR A 105 -4.09 21.28 -3.61
CA THR A 105 -4.83 22.56 -3.61
C THR A 105 -5.25 23.03 -5.00
N ASP A 106 -4.90 22.32 -6.07
CA ASP A 106 -5.34 22.63 -7.42
C ASP A 106 -6.88 22.62 -7.47
N PRO A 107 -7.52 23.73 -7.86
CA PRO A 107 -8.99 23.83 -7.96
C PRO A 107 -9.55 23.09 -9.19
N SER A 108 -8.72 22.61 -10.09
CA SER A 108 -9.16 21.87 -11.27
C SER A 108 -9.86 20.57 -10.87
N PRO A 109 -10.84 20.09 -11.66
CA PRO A 109 -11.46 18.79 -11.42
C PRO A 109 -10.40 17.70 -11.35
N ARG A 110 -10.49 16.85 -10.32
CA ARG A 110 -9.59 15.70 -10.20
C ARG A 110 -9.71 14.79 -11.40
N PRO A 111 -8.59 14.32 -11.96
CA PRO A 111 -8.63 13.34 -13.04
C PRO A 111 -9.19 12.02 -12.50
N GLY A 112 -10.20 11.49 -13.17
CA GLY A 112 -10.75 10.19 -12.82
C GLY A 112 -11.22 10.10 -11.35
N ARG A 113 -10.72 9.08 -10.63
CA ARG A 113 -11.03 8.81 -9.20
C ARG A 113 -9.77 8.92 -8.34
N ILE A 114 -8.98 9.97 -8.59
CA ILE A 114 -7.67 10.17 -7.97
C ILE A 114 -7.75 11.29 -6.94
N ASP A 115 -7.33 10.97 -5.72
CA ASP A 115 -7.09 11.95 -4.67
C ASP A 115 -5.59 12.04 -4.36
N TYR A 116 -5.16 13.14 -3.75
CA TYR A 116 -3.78 13.35 -3.33
C TYR A 116 -3.70 13.53 -1.81
N GLY A 117 -2.62 12.98 -1.23
CA GLY A 117 -2.31 13.06 0.19
C GLY A 117 -0.84 13.36 0.43
N ILE A 118 -0.41 13.34 1.67
CA ILE A 118 0.97 13.58 2.09
C ILE A 118 1.61 12.28 2.53
N GLY A 119 2.75 11.92 1.93
CA GLY A 119 3.55 10.76 2.30
C GLY A 119 4.86 11.16 2.97
N THR A 120 4.94 11.19 4.30
CA THR A 120 6.24 11.23 4.96
C THR A 120 6.73 9.81 5.10
N HIS A 121 7.82 9.45 4.41
CA HIS A 121 8.16 8.04 4.19
C HIS A 121 8.18 7.21 5.49
N SER A 122 9.02 7.58 6.45
CA SER A 122 9.17 6.85 7.71
C SER A 122 9.98 7.66 8.72
N VAL A 123 10.01 7.24 9.98
CA VAL A 123 10.82 7.87 11.06
C VAL A 123 12.33 7.67 10.89
N TYR A 124 12.76 6.75 10.02
CA TYR A 124 14.18 6.49 9.77
C TYR A 124 14.72 7.16 8.49
N VAL A 125 13.82 7.68 7.63
CA VAL A 125 14.18 8.38 6.38
C VAL A 125 13.83 9.88 6.46
N CYS A 126 12.97 10.30 7.39
CA CYS A 126 12.56 11.67 7.57
C CYS A 126 13.10 12.22 8.89
N ASP A 127 13.61 13.45 8.87
CA ASP A 127 13.89 14.18 10.08
C ASP A 127 12.60 14.73 10.74
N GLU A 128 12.73 15.29 11.94
CA GLU A 128 11.61 15.87 12.68
C GLU A 128 10.95 17.01 11.91
N GLU A 129 11.72 17.82 11.20
CA GLU A 129 11.22 18.97 10.46
C GLU A 129 10.28 18.53 9.33
N ILE A 130 10.68 17.49 8.58
CA ILE A 130 9.85 16.91 7.50
C ILE A 130 8.59 16.28 8.05
N LEU A 131 8.69 15.51 9.14
CA LEU A 131 7.53 14.89 9.79
C LEU A 131 6.51 15.96 10.22
N ARG A 132 6.96 17.04 10.89
CA ARG A 132 6.09 18.15 11.29
C ARG A 132 5.48 18.89 10.11
N LYS A 133 6.27 19.28 9.13
CA LYS A 133 5.78 20.02 7.96
C LYS A 133 4.78 19.20 7.12
N GLY A 134 5.04 17.89 6.97
CA GLY A 134 4.12 16.98 6.29
C GLY A 134 2.78 16.88 7.02
N SER A 135 2.80 16.69 8.34
CA SER A 135 1.60 16.67 9.18
C SER A 135 0.85 18.01 9.18
N GLU A 136 1.55 19.12 9.32
CA GLU A 136 0.96 20.46 9.27
C GLU A 136 0.25 20.73 7.93
N LEU A 137 0.88 20.32 6.82
CA LEU A 137 0.27 20.46 5.50
C LEU A 137 -0.95 19.56 5.34
N ALA A 138 -0.89 18.31 5.78
CA ALA A 138 -2.03 17.41 5.77
C ALA A 138 -3.21 17.98 6.58
N LYS A 139 -2.97 18.47 7.78
CA LYS A 139 -3.98 19.12 8.64
C LYS A 139 -4.56 20.39 7.99
N LYS A 140 -3.71 21.23 7.39
CA LYS A 140 -4.12 22.46 6.70
C LYS A 140 -5.05 22.17 5.51
N THR A 141 -4.79 21.10 4.79
CA THR A 141 -5.50 20.75 3.55
C THR A 141 -6.64 19.74 3.74
N GLY A 142 -6.72 19.09 4.90
CA GLY A 142 -7.65 17.99 5.15
C GLY A 142 -7.35 16.75 4.31
N SER A 143 -6.10 16.57 3.85
CA SER A 143 -5.69 15.46 3.00
C SER A 143 -5.15 14.29 3.81
N LEU A 144 -5.21 13.07 3.27
CA LEU A 144 -4.68 11.87 3.90
C LEU A 144 -3.18 12.02 4.23
N LEU A 145 -2.77 11.57 5.42
CA LEU A 145 -1.38 11.46 5.83
C LEU A 145 -0.97 9.98 5.84
N HIS A 146 0.13 9.63 5.18
CA HIS A 146 0.60 8.26 5.03
C HIS A 146 2.06 8.13 5.50
N ILE A 147 2.35 7.07 6.27
CA ILE A 147 3.69 6.77 6.78
C ILE A 147 3.90 5.25 6.92
N HIS A 148 5.13 4.77 6.67
CA HIS A 148 5.58 3.44 7.09
C HIS A 148 6.10 3.54 8.52
N THR A 149 5.63 2.69 9.41
CA THR A 149 6.04 2.79 10.82
C THR A 149 6.04 1.44 11.53
N SER A 150 6.99 1.28 12.43
CA SER A 150 7.19 0.07 13.25
C SER A 150 7.26 -1.19 12.38
N GLU A 151 7.90 -1.09 11.21
CA GLU A 151 8.02 -2.18 10.25
C GLU A 151 9.04 -3.21 10.71
N THR A 152 10.23 -2.75 11.09
CA THR A 152 11.34 -3.62 11.52
C THR A 152 11.72 -3.41 12.97
N ARG A 153 12.29 -4.46 13.56
CA ARG A 153 12.86 -4.37 14.90
C ARG A 153 13.99 -3.35 14.99
N LYS A 154 14.75 -3.20 13.90
CA LYS A 154 15.84 -2.23 13.82
C LYS A 154 15.31 -0.79 13.89
N GLU A 155 14.31 -0.45 13.10
CA GLU A 155 13.64 0.86 13.15
C GLU A 155 13.20 1.21 14.57
N VAL A 156 12.50 0.28 15.22
CA VAL A 156 11.98 0.47 16.57
C VAL A 156 13.10 0.67 17.59
N ALA A 157 14.18 -0.11 17.49
CA ALA A 157 15.34 0.00 18.38
C ALA A 157 16.09 1.33 18.16
N ASP A 158 16.31 1.72 16.92
CA ASP A 158 17.01 2.96 16.56
C ASP A 158 16.20 4.20 16.98
N CYS A 159 14.90 4.21 16.75
CA CYS A 159 14.00 5.27 17.19
C CYS A 159 14.03 5.41 18.73
N HIS A 160 13.91 4.30 19.45
CA HIS A 160 13.99 4.30 20.90
C HIS A 160 15.35 4.77 21.41
N ALA A 161 16.45 4.35 20.80
CA ALA A 161 17.79 4.80 21.18
C ALA A 161 17.99 6.30 20.94
N LYS A 162 17.44 6.84 19.85
CA LYS A 162 17.59 8.24 19.45
C LYS A 162 16.67 9.19 20.23
N HIS A 163 15.41 8.79 20.44
CA HIS A 163 14.37 9.68 20.96
C HIS A 163 13.84 9.27 22.34
N GLY A 164 14.24 8.11 22.89
CA GLY A 164 13.69 7.56 24.14
C GLY A 164 12.25 7.08 24.03
N MET A 165 11.71 7.02 22.81
CA MET A 165 10.32 6.69 22.48
C MET A 165 10.27 5.68 21.34
N TYR A 166 9.24 4.86 21.29
CA TYR A 166 8.96 4.00 20.15
C TYR A 166 8.34 4.81 18.99
N PRO A 167 8.34 4.32 17.73
CA PRO A 167 8.01 5.14 16.57
C PRO A 167 6.66 5.87 16.66
N ILE A 168 5.59 5.19 17.06
CA ILE A 168 4.26 5.81 17.18
C ILE A 168 4.18 6.77 18.37
N GLU A 169 4.87 6.47 19.48
CA GLU A 169 5.00 7.40 20.61
C GLU A 169 5.77 8.67 20.20
N TYR A 170 6.82 8.52 19.40
CA TYR A 170 7.58 9.65 18.88
C TYR A 170 6.73 10.51 17.95
N LEU A 171 6.02 9.90 17.00
CA LEU A 171 5.08 10.61 16.12
C LEU A 171 3.99 11.36 16.91
N ASP A 172 3.42 10.73 17.94
CA ASP A 172 2.42 11.36 18.81
C ASP A 172 3.00 12.59 19.55
N SER A 173 4.26 12.51 20.02
CA SER A 173 4.95 13.63 20.65
C SER A 173 5.20 14.82 19.72
N LEU A 174 5.17 14.59 18.40
CA LEU A 174 5.29 15.61 17.35
C LEU A 174 3.93 16.22 16.95
N ASP A 175 2.83 15.80 17.57
CA ASP A 175 1.47 16.13 17.11
C ASP A 175 1.24 15.71 15.63
N TYR A 176 1.80 14.56 15.27
CA TYR A 176 1.86 14.10 13.88
C TYR A 176 0.49 13.66 13.34
N PHE A 177 -0.28 12.92 14.14
CA PHE A 177 -1.50 12.28 13.68
C PHE A 177 -2.59 13.28 13.30
N GLN A 178 -3.37 12.89 12.32
CA GLN A 178 -4.55 13.61 11.86
C GLN A 178 -5.79 12.77 12.12
N ASP A 179 -6.84 13.42 12.64
CA ASP A 179 -8.10 12.74 12.92
C ASP A 179 -8.80 12.26 11.64
N ALA A 180 -9.52 11.15 11.75
CA ALA A 180 -10.20 10.50 10.62
C ALA A 180 -11.18 11.45 9.89
N GLU A 181 -11.83 12.38 10.60
CA GLU A 181 -12.75 13.37 10.03
C GLU A 181 -12.05 14.44 9.17
N SER A 182 -10.74 14.59 9.35
CA SER A 182 -9.90 15.58 8.66
C SER A 182 -8.95 14.97 7.63
N GLY A 183 -9.29 13.80 7.04
CA GLY A 183 -8.46 13.09 6.08
C GLY A 183 -7.82 11.81 6.65
N GLY A 184 -7.52 11.78 7.94
CA GLY A 184 -7.00 10.60 8.63
C GLY A 184 -5.51 10.33 8.41
N THR A 185 -4.99 9.35 9.16
CA THR A 185 -3.61 8.88 9.05
C THR A 185 -3.57 7.39 8.74
N VAL A 186 -2.79 7.01 7.74
CA VAL A 186 -2.48 5.63 7.37
C VAL A 186 -1.08 5.27 7.85
N CYS A 187 -0.98 4.24 8.68
CA CYS A 187 0.24 3.67 9.22
C CYS A 187 0.47 2.29 8.60
N ALA A 188 1.38 2.19 7.63
CA ALA A 188 1.71 0.91 7.01
C ALA A 188 2.59 0.06 7.93
N HIS A 189 2.45 -1.26 7.83
CA HIS A 189 3.13 -2.34 8.54
C HIS A 189 2.72 -2.51 10.00
N CYS A 190 3.08 -1.62 10.93
CA CYS A 190 2.78 -1.73 12.37
C CYS A 190 3.11 -3.11 12.96
N GLY A 191 4.21 -3.75 12.49
CA GLY A 191 4.60 -5.10 12.89
C GLY A 191 5.14 -5.17 14.33
N TRP A 192 5.75 -4.09 14.81
CA TRP A 192 6.45 -4.01 16.11
C TRP A 192 5.87 -2.92 17.01
N VAL A 193 4.57 -2.97 17.28
CA VAL A 193 3.87 -1.97 18.10
C VAL A 193 3.56 -2.49 19.50
N THR A 194 3.70 -1.62 20.49
CA THR A 194 3.35 -1.89 21.87
C THR A 194 1.85 -1.63 22.13
N LYS A 195 1.33 -2.16 23.26
CA LYS A 195 -0.06 -1.85 23.66
C LYS A 195 -0.32 -0.35 23.89
N LYS A 196 0.71 0.42 24.27
CA LYS A 196 0.61 1.87 24.42
C LYS A 196 0.41 2.53 23.06
N GLU A 197 1.23 2.15 22.09
CA GLU A 197 1.14 2.65 20.72
C GLU A 197 -0.18 2.29 20.03
N MET A 198 -0.70 1.07 20.27
CA MET A 198 -2.04 0.68 19.78
C MET A 198 -3.14 1.62 20.31
N ARG A 199 -3.05 2.05 21.59
CA ARG A 199 -4.00 3.01 22.16
C ARG A 199 -3.87 4.41 21.54
N ILE A 200 -2.65 4.81 21.19
CA ILE A 200 -2.40 6.08 20.47
C ILE A 200 -3.05 6.02 19.11
N LEU A 201 -2.80 4.97 18.33
CA LEU A 201 -3.44 4.79 17.01
C LEU A 201 -4.97 4.83 17.11
N ALA A 202 -5.54 4.09 18.07
CA ALA A 202 -6.98 4.05 18.28
C ALA A 202 -7.53 5.43 18.71
N GLY A 203 -6.80 6.17 19.55
CA GLY A 203 -7.18 7.50 20.02
C GLY A 203 -7.30 8.55 18.93
N HIS A 204 -6.44 8.45 17.90
CA HIS A 204 -6.47 9.31 16.71
C HIS A 204 -7.34 8.75 15.58
N GLY A 205 -7.91 7.54 15.71
CA GLY A 205 -8.65 6.90 14.63
C GLY A 205 -7.75 6.55 13.43
N ALA A 206 -6.45 6.37 13.65
CA ALA A 206 -5.50 6.04 12.60
C ALA A 206 -5.73 4.62 12.07
N HIS A 207 -5.51 4.45 10.76
CA HIS A 207 -5.61 3.16 10.10
C HIS A 207 -4.27 2.43 10.14
N ALA A 208 -4.22 1.24 10.72
CA ALA A 208 -3.06 0.35 10.63
C ALA A 208 -3.22 -0.59 9.44
N VAL A 209 -2.28 -0.59 8.50
CA VAL A 209 -2.34 -1.43 7.29
C VAL A 209 -1.41 -2.62 7.44
N HIS A 210 -1.99 -3.82 7.49
CA HIS A 210 -1.25 -5.08 7.55
C HIS A 210 -0.76 -5.48 6.16
N CYS A 211 0.55 -5.66 6.00
CA CYS A 211 1.22 -6.05 4.76
C CYS A 211 1.98 -7.38 4.96
N PRO A 212 1.27 -8.50 5.21
CA PRO A 212 1.91 -9.73 5.68
C PRO A 212 2.91 -10.33 4.70
N THR A 213 2.64 -10.32 3.40
CA THR A 213 3.55 -10.92 2.41
C THR A 213 4.86 -10.16 2.33
N SER A 214 4.81 -8.83 2.20
CA SER A 214 5.99 -7.98 2.18
C SER A 214 6.83 -8.15 3.45
N ASN A 215 6.20 -8.06 4.63
CA ASN A 215 6.90 -8.21 5.90
C ASN A 215 7.56 -9.58 6.08
N GLN A 216 6.94 -10.66 5.58
CA GLN A 216 7.53 -12.01 5.63
C GLN A 216 8.64 -12.16 4.61
N LYS A 217 8.46 -11.66 3.39
CA LYS A 217 9.45 -11.74 2.32
C LYS A 217 10.74 -10.99 2.67
N LEU A 218 10.63 -9.80 3.26
CA LEU A 218 11.75 -8.98 3.72
C LEU A 218 12.26 -9.36 5.12
N ALA A 219 11.71 -10.42 5.72
CA ALA A 219 12.07 -10.90 7.04
C ALA A 219 12.09 -9.79 8.11
N CYS A 220 11.09 -8.91 8.12
CA CYS A 220 10.96 -7.80 9.08
C CYS A 220 10.84 -8.27 10.54
N GLY A 221 10.56 -9.55 10.76
CA GLY A 221 10.68 -10.27 12.01
C GLY A 221 9.53 -10.06 13.00
N GLY A 222 8.59 -9.17 12.72
CA GLY A 222 7.38 -8.94 13.51
C GLY A 222 6.12 -9.18 12.69
N THR A 223 5.07 -9.65 13.37
CA THR A 223 3.72 -9.71 12.80
C THR A 223 2.82 -8.75 13.56
N MET A 224 2.17 -7.83 12.85
CA MET A 224 1.11 -7.02 13.46
C MET A 224 0.12 -7.94 14.18
N SER A 225 -0.11 -7.73 15.48
CA SER A 225 -1.08 -8.55 16.23
C SER A 225 -2.50 -8.06 15.96
N TYR A 226 -3.19 -8.65 15.00
CA TYR A 226 -4.59 -8.30 14.71
C TYR A 226 -5.52 -8.40 15.94
N PRO A 227 -5.46 -9.45 16.78
CA PRO A 227 -6.31 -9.51 17.96
C PRO A 227 -6.07 -8.36 18.95
N ALA A 228 -4.80 -8.00 19.19
CA ALA A 228 -4.47 -6.90 20.09
C ALA A 228 -4.85 -5.52 19.52
N MET A 229 -4.64 -5.31 18.22
CA MET A 229 -5.10 -4.10 17.51
C MET A 229 -6.61 -3.94 17.62
N LYS A 230 -7.35 -5.01 17.35
CA LYS A 230 -8.81 -5.02 17.45
C LYS A 230 -9.31 -4.76 18.88
N GLU A 231 -8.67 -5.37 19.88
CA GLU A 231 -8.98 -5.14 21.31
C GLU A 231 -8.74 -3.67 21.70
N ALA A 232 -7.69 -3.05 21.16
CA ALA A 232 -7.38 -1.64 21.39
C ALA A 232 -8.31 -0.67 20.63
N GLY A 233 -9.12 -1.17 19.70
CA GLY A 233 -10.02 -0.36 18.87
C GLY A 233 -9.38 0.26 17.63
N VAL A 234 -8.21 -0.22 17.20
CA VAL A 234 -7.53 0.24 15.99
C VAL A 234 -8.27 -0.27 14.74
N ASP A 235 -8.49 0.60 13.77
CA ASP A 235 -9.02 0.24 12.45
C ASP A 235 -7.91 -0.39 11.60
N VAL A 236 -7.95 -1.73 11.50
CA VAL A 236 -6.97 -2.50 10.72
C VAL A 236 -7.47 -2.69 9.29
N ARG A 237 -6.59 -2.46 8.34
CA ARG A 237 -6.79 -2.66 6.90
C ARG A 237 -5.75 -3.62 6.36
N LEU A 238 -5.93 -4.04 5.10
CA LEU A 238 -5.00 -4.92 4.40
C LEU A 238 -4.39 -4.17 3.21
N GLY A 239 -3.09 -4.36 3.00
CA GLY A 239 -2.36 -3.80 1.88
C GLY A 239 -1.32 -4.77 1.35
N THR A 240 -1.07 -4.74 0.05
CA THR A 240 -0.06 -5.58 -0.60
C THR A 240 1.36 -5.05 -0.42
N ASP A 241 1.51 -3.75 -0.12
CA ASP A 241 2.76 -3.04 -0.33
C ASP A 241 3.18 -3.00 -1.82
N GLY A 242 4.39 -2.60 -2.14
CA GLY A 242 4.90 -2.55 -3.51
C GLY A 242 5.18 -3.92 -4.11
N SER A 243 5.03 -4.04 -5.45
CA SER A 243 5.30 -5.30 -6.17
C SER A 243 6.76 -5.77 -6.06
N ALA A 244 7.70 -4.90 -5.72
CA ALA A 244 9.09 -5.29 -5.51
C ALA A 244 9.26 -6.12 -4.23
N SER A 245 8.51 -5.79 -3.16
CA SER A 245 8.57 -6.50 -1.88
C SER A 245 7.53 -7.60 -1.71
N ASN A 246 6.49 -7.65 -2.57
CA ASN A 246 5.41 -8.65 -2.52
C ASN A 246 5.38 -9.58 -3.74
N ASN A 247 5.78 -9.11 -4.91
CA ASN A 247 5.59 -9.69 -6.24
C ASN A 247 4.14 -9.71 -6.73
N SER A 248 3.15 -9.22 -5.97
CA SER A 248 1.74 -9.22 -6.38
C SER A 248 0.98 -8.01 -5.84
N LEU A 249 -0.01 -7.55 -6.60
CA LEU A 249 -1.01 -6.56 -6.19
C LEU A 249 -2.40 -7.20 -5.99
N ASP A 250 -2.47 -8.53 -5.88
CA ASP A 250 -3.69 -9.30 -5.58
C ASP A 250 -4.02 -9.22 -4.09
N LEU A 251 -4.95 -8.33 -3.71
CA LEU A 251 -5.37 -8.15 -2.32
C LEU A 251 -6.08 -9.40 -1.75
N ARG A 252 -6.65 -10.26 -2.61
CA ARG A 252 -7.19 -11.56 -2.18
C ARG A 252 -6.07 -12.52 -1.76
N ALA A 253 -4.95 -12.53 -2.48
CA ALA A 253 -3.78 -13.33 -2.08
C ALA A 253 -3.21 -12.83 -0.75
N GLU A 254 -3.18 -11.52 -0.55
CA GLU A 254 -2.78 -10.89 0.69
C GLU A 254 -3.72 -11.25 1.86
N ALA A 255 -5.02 -11.33 1.61
CA ALA A 255 -6.02 -11.80 2.58
C ALA A 255 -5.72 -13.24 3.05
N LYS A 256 -5.30 -14.13 2.15
CA LYS A 256 -4.83 -15.48 2.50
C LYS A 256 -3.59 -15.42 3.41
N ALA A 257 -2.59 -14.64 3.04
CA ALA A 257 -1.37 -14.49 3.82
C ALA A 257 -1.67 -13.97 5.23
N ALA A 258 -2.49 -12.92 5.34
CA ALA A 258 -2.93 -12.37 6.63
C ALA A 258 -3.59 -13.41 7.52
N SER A 259 -4.57 -14.15 6.98
CA SER A 259 -5.28 -15.19 7.74
C SER A 259 -4.33 -16.27 8.25
N LEU A 260 -3.39 -16.73 7.41
CA LEU A 260 -2.48 -17.81 7.76
C LEU A 260 -1.44 -17.37 8.80
N VAL A 261 -0.80 -16.21 8.61
CA VAL A 261 0.23 -15.74 9.53
C VAL A 261 -0.35 -15.45 10.92
N GLN A 262 -1.51 -14.80 11.00
CA GLN A 262 -2.15 -14.49 12.26
C GLN A 262 -2.51 -15.76 13.06
N ARG A 263 -3.05 -16.77 12.37
CA ARG A 263 -3.36 -18.07 13.02
C ARG A 263 -2.12 -18.80 13.49
N HIS A 264 -1.06 -18.75 12.69
CA HIS A 264 0.21 -19.40 13.04
C HIS A 264 0.85 -18.74 14.26
N ASP A 265 0.99 -17.43 14.26
CA ASP A 265 1.67 -16.67 15.32
C ASP A 265 0.92 -16.74 16.66
N HIS A 266 -0.40 -16.74 16.60
CA HIS A 266 -1.24 -16.78 17.81
C HIS A 266 -1.67 -18.19 18.23
N TRP A 267 -1.30 -19.23 17.47
CA TRP A 267 -1.67 -20.63 17.71
C TRP A 267 -3.18 -20.83 17.86
N ASP A 268 -3.98 -20.02 17.16
CA ASP A 268 -5.44 -20.05 17.21
C ASP A 268 -6.06 -19.96 15.81
N ALA A 269 -6.64 -21.07 15.34
CA ALA A 269 -7.28 -21.16 14.05
C ALA A 269 -8.59 -20.33 13.90
N ARG A 270 -9.08 -19.73 14.98
CA ARG A 270 -10.30 -18.90 14.97
C ARG A 270 -10.02 -17.44 14.59
N ILE A 271 -8.75 -17.00 14.64
CA ILE A 271 -8.34 -15.64 14.31
C ILE A 271 -8.46 -15.44 12.79
N LEU A 272 -8.98 -14.30 12.39
CA LEU A 272 -9.22 -13.93 10.99
C LEU A 272 -9.94 -15.05 10.23
N GLY A 273 -11.16 -15.38 10.69
CA GLY A 273 -12.09 -16.18 9.90
C GLY A 273 -12.41 -15.53 8.55
N PRO A 274 -13.02 -16.26 7.60
CA PRO A 274 -13.21 -15.76 6.24
C PRO A 274 -13.87 -14.38 6.16
N GLU A 275 -14.92 -14.14 6.95
CA GLU A 275 -15.63 -12.87 7.00
C GLU A 275 -14.75 -11.73 7.51
N GLN A 276 -14.02 -11.96 8.61
CA GLN A 276 -13.12 -10.95 9.18
C GLN A 276 -11.96 -10.63 8.24
N THR A 277 -11.41 -11.65 7.58
CA THR A 277 -10.32 -11.49 6.62
C THR A 277 -10.77 -10.68 5.41
N TRP A 278 -11.98 -10.97 4.92
CA TRP A 278 -12.57 -10.24 3.80
C TRP A 278 -12.87 -8.78 4.15
N ASP A 279 -13.35 -8.54 5.37
CA ASP A 279 -13.58 -7.20 5.90
C ASP A 279 -12.32 -6.33 5.86
N LEU A 280 -11.14 -6.85 6.19
CA LEU A 280 -9.88 -6.09 6.14
C LEU A 280 -9.55 -5.60 4.72
N ALA A 281 -9.93 -6.39 3.71
CA ALA A 281 -9.66 -6.09 2.30
C ALA A 281 -10.72 -5.18 1.67
N THR A 282 -11.96 -5.15 2.18
CA THR A 282 -13.10 -4.55 1.47
C THR A 282 -13.84 -3.48 2.26
N LYS A 283 -13.54 -3.30 3.55
CA LYS A 283 -14.25 -2.37 4.42
C LYS A 283 -14.26 -0.94 3.87
N GLY A 284 -15.44 -0.39 3.70
CA GLY A 284 -15.66 0.97 3.19
C GLY A 284 -15.64 1.10 1.67
N SER A 285 -15.33 0.02 0.92
CA SER A 285 -15.42 0.04 -0.54
C SER A 285 -16.88 0.08 -1.01
N GLN A 286 -17.14 0.86 -2.05
CA GLN A 286 -18.41 0.88 -2.80
C GLN A 286 -18.26 0.25 -4.20
N ASP A 287 -17.05 -0.19 -4.51
CA ASP A 287 -16.75 -0.89 -5.75
C ASP A 287 -17.12 -2.37 -5.60
N TRP A 288 -17.38 -3.07 -6.69
CA TRP A 288 -17.77 -4.46 -6.62
C TRP A 288 -17.18 -5.29 -7.76
N ILE A 289 -17.00 -6.57 -7.49
CA ILE A 289 -16.39 -7.54 -8.39
C ILE A 289 -17.22 -8.81 -8.44
N THR A 290 -17.18 -9.51 -9.58
CA THR A 290 -17.78 -10.84 -9.73
C THR A 290 -16.70 -11.89 -9.98
N TRP A 291 -16.93 -13.09 -9.48
CA TRP A 291 -16.01 -14.21 -9.54
C TRP A 291 -16.62 -15.40 -10.27
N ASP A 292 -15.80 -16.15 -10.99
CA ASP A 292 -16.24 -17.37 -11.66
C ASP A 292 -16.47 -18.50 -10.65
N LEU A 293 -17.74 -18.85 -10.40
CA LEU A 293 -18.12 -19.94 -9.51
C LEU A 293 -18.09 -21.31 -10.21
N SER A 294 -17.85 -21.39 -11.52
CA SER A 294 -17.70 -22.65 -12.23
C SER A 294 -16.35 -23.31 -11.99
N ASP A 295 -15.34 -22.54 -11.55
CA ASP A 295 -14.00 -23.04 -11.21
C ASP A 295 -14.09 -24.17 -10.17
N ILE A 296 -13.44 -25.30 -10.48
CA ILE A 296 -13.42 -26.48 -9.58
C ILE A 296 -12.86 -26.15 -8.19
N ARG A 297 -11.96 -25.17 -8.09
CA ARG A 297 -11.36 -24.71 -6.82
C ARG A 297 -12.39 -24.05 -5.90
N MET A 298 -13.49 -23.56 -6.44
CA MET A 298 -14.60 -22.99 -5.68
C MET A 298 -15.54 -24.08 -5.12
N ARG A 299 -15.38 -25.33 -5.51
CA ARG A 299 -16.25 -26.45 -5.11
C ARG A 299 -15.65 -27.29 -3.98
N PRO A 300 -16.49 -27.85 -3.08
CA PRO A 300 -17.91 -27.55 -2.91
C PRO A 300 -18.12 -26.27 -2.09
N PHE A 301 -19.06 -25.42 -2.45
CA PHE A 301 -19.42 -24.25 -1.62
C PHE A 301 -20.72 -24.44 -0.82
N GLY A 302 -21.48 -25.49 -1.09
CA GLY A 302 -22.71 -25.78 -0.34
C GLY A 302 -23.78 -24.71 -0.49
N ARG A 303 -24.60 -24.56 0.55
CA ARG A 303 -25.67 -23.55 0.60
C ARG A 303 -25.34 -22.35 1.50
N ASP A 304 -24.24 -22.42 2.25
CA ASP A 304 -23.80 -21.34 3.12
C ASP A 304 -22.65 -20.53 2.48
N GLY A 305 -22.73 -19.23 2.61
CA GLY A 305 -21.71 -18.31 2.06
C GLY A 305 -20.32 -18.46 2.69
N ARG A 306 -20.20 -19.11 3.84
CA ARG A 306 -18.92 -19.26 4.56
C ARG A 306 -17.94 -20.13 3.79
N ARG A 307 -18.43 -21.27 3.20
CA ARG A 307 -17.59 -22.13 2.36
C ARG A 307 -17.17 -21.41 1.09
N LEU A 308 -18.07 -20.66 0.48
CA LEU A 308 -17.78 -19.88 -0.72
C LEU A 308 -16.66 -18.87 -0.45
N LEU A 309 -16.79 -18.06 0.58
CA LEU A 309 -15.81 -17.05 0.95
C LEU A 309 -14.47 -17.67 1.36
N SER A 310 -14.50 -18.78 2.11
CA SER A 310 -13.31 -19.54 2.44
C SER A 310 -12.57 -20.04 1.20
N ASN A 311 -13.31 -20.68 0.26
CA ASN A 311 -12.71 -21.15 -1.00
C ASN A 311 -12.14 -19.99 -1.81
N LEU A 312 -12.83 -18.85 -1.87
CA LEU A 312 -12.36 -17.65 -2.56
C LEU A 312 -11.03 -17.16 -1.99
N ILE A 313 -10.94 -17.00 -0.67
CA ILE A 313 -9.72 -16.51 -0.01
C ILE A 313 -8.56 -17.48 -0.21
N TYR A 314 -8.75 -18.78 0.07
CA TYR A 314 -7.65 -19.73 0.08
C TYR A 314 -7.26 -20.29 -1.29
N SER A 315 -8.20 -20.40 -2.21
CA SER A 315 -7.97 -21.03 -3.52
C SER A 315 -8.02 -20.04 -4.67
N GLY A 316 -8.80 -18.96 -4.52
CA GLY A 316 -9.05 -17.98 -5.56
C GLY A 316 -9.91 -18.51 -6.70
N SER A 317 -10.33 -17.60 -7.55
CA SER A 317 -11.02 -17.88 -8.80
C SER A 317 -10.73 -16.77 -9.81
N LYS A 318 -11.20 -16.93 -11.04
CA LYS A 318 -11.10 -15.89 -12.07
C LYS A 318 -12.06 -14.75 -11.74
N VAL A 319 -11.55 -13.51 -11.79
CA VAL A 319 -12.38 -12.30 -11.76
C VAL A 319 -13.04 -12.13 -13.13
N LEU A 320 -14.36 -12.03 -13.15
CA LEU A 320 -15.13 -11.83 -14.39
C LEU A 320 -15.35 -10.34 -14.64
N ASP A 321 -15.99 -9.65 -13.70
CA ASP A 321 -16.29 -8.24 -13.83
C ASP A 321 -15.71 -7.44 -12.67
N VAL A 322 -15.32 -6.20 -12.95
CA VAL A 322 -14.89 -5.21 -11.96
C VAL A 322 -15.57 -3.88 -12.25
N PHE A 323 -16.21 -3.31 -11.25
CA PHE A 323 -16.85 -2.01 -11.32
C PHE A 323 -16.26 -1.07 -10.30
N VAL A 324 -15.81 0.07 -10.76
CA VAL A 324 -15.24 1.14 -9.93
C VAL A 324 -16.11 2.38 -10.08
N GLY A 325 -16.68 2.86 -8.98
CA GLY A 325 -17.59 4.00 -9.00
C GLY A 325 -18.81 3.80 -9.90
N GLY A 326 -19.27 2.55 -10.07
CA GLY A 326 -20.40 2.18 -10.93
C GLY A 326 -20.05 1.96 -12.40
N GLU A 327 -18.82 2.24 -12.83
CA GLU A 327 -18.36 2.01 -14.20
C GLU A 327 -17.59 0.70 -14.31
N ALA A 328 -17.85 -0.07 -15.38
CA ALA A 328 -17.15 -1.31 -15.63
C ALA A 328 -15.75 -1.02 -16.18
N VAL A 329 -14.72 -1.51 -15.48
CA VAL A 329 -13.32 -1.49 -15.95
C VAL A 329 -12.88 -2.88 -16.47
N ARG A 330 -13.64 -3.95 -16.12
CA ARG A 330 -13.45 -5.33 -16.60
C ARG A 330 -14.82 -5.97 -16.84
N ARG A 331 -14.95 -6.75 -17.92
CA ARG A 331 -16.14 -7.53 -18.26
C ARG A 331 -15.76 -8.88 -18.83
N ASP A 332 -16.49 -9.93 -18.43
CA ASP A 332 -16.30 -11.30 -18.93
C ASP A 332 -14.83 -11.75 -18.88
N GLY A 333 -14.08 -11.27 -17.90
CA GLY A 333 -12.68 -11.59 -17.72
C GLY A 333 -11.72 -10.85 -18.67
N ARG A 334 -12.14 -9.73 -19.28
CA ARG A 334 -11.31 -8.85 -20.12
C ARG A 334 -11.30 -7.44 -19.57
N THR A 335 -10.14 -6.85 -19.44
CA THR A 335 -9.99 -5.43 -19.07
C THR A 335 -10.45 -4.55 -20.23
N LEU A 336 -11.21 -3.50 -19.92
CA LEU A 336 -11.83 -2.62 -20.92
C LEU A 336 -11.02 -1.35 -21.17
N THR A 337 -10.22 -0.95 -20.18
CA THR A 337 -9.51 0.35 -20.18
C THR A 337 -8.04 0.22 -20.57
N LEU A 338 -7.52 -0.99 -20.63
CA LEU A 338 -6.14 -1.32 -20.99
C LEU A 338 -6.11 -2.58 -21.85
N ASP A 339 -5.14 -2.66 -22.75
CA ASP A 339 -4.75 -3.91 -23.41
C ASP A 339 -3.62 -4.56 -22.62
N GLU A 340 -3.94 -5.67 -21.91
CA GLU A 340 -3.02 -6.35 -21.00
C GLU A 340 -1.77 -6.88 -21.74
N ASP A 341 -1.90 -7.33 -22.99
CA ASP A 341 -0.80 -7.87 -23.79
C ASP A 341 0.16 -6.75 -24.20
N VAL A 342 -0.37 -5.62 -24.68
CA VAL A 342 0.43 -4.43 -25.04
C VAL A 342 1.18 -3.90 -23.80
N VAL A 343 0.50 -3.81 -22.67
CA VAL A 343 1.11 -3.33 -21.42
C VAL A 343 2.25 -4.27 -20.97
N ALA A 344 2.08 -5.58 -21.13
CA ALA A 344 3.11 -6.55 -20.77
C ALA A 344 4.35 -6.42 -21.68
N GLU A 345 4.15 -6.24 -23.00
CA GLU A 345 5.25 -6.02 -23.96
C GLU A 345 6.00 -4.71 -23.65
N GLU A 346 5.29 -3.59 -23.46
CA GLU A 346 5.89 -2.29 -23.10
C GLU A 346 6.69 -2.37 -21.78
N LEU A 347 6.20 -3.12 -20.79
CA LEU A 347 6.89 -3.30 -19.53
C LEU A 347 8.20 -4.07 -19.73
N GLU A 348 8.18 -5.19 -20.45
CA GLU A 348 9.37 -6.03 -20.68
C GLU A 348 10.46 -5.29 -21.46
N GLU A 349 10.08 -4.55 -22.51
CA GLU A 349 11.01 -3.72 -23.28
C GLU A 349 11.66 -2.64 -22.41
N SER A 350 10.85 -1.95 -21.61
CA SER A 350 11.32 -0.85 -20.74
C SER A 350 12.24 -1.34 -19.63
N VAL A 351 11.93 -2.50 -19.05
CA VAL A 351 12.74 -3.12 -17.99
C VAL A 351 14.11 -3.53 -18.54
N THR A 352 14.18 -3.99 -19.78
CA THR A 352 15.46 -4.34 -20.44
C THR A 352 16.40 -3.14 -20.53
N GLU A 353 15.90 -1.95 -20.86
CA GLU A 353 16.71 -0.72 -20.88
C GLU A 353 17.01 -0.21 -19.46
N TYR A 354 16.05 -0.30 -18.57
CA TYR A 354 16.17 0.19 -17.19
C TYR A 354 17.27 -0.54 -16.40
N TYR A 355 17.47 -1.83 -16.65
CA TYR A 355 18.48 -2.65 -15.99
C TYR A 355 19.79 -2.80 -16.73
N GLN A 356 19.96 -2.21 -17.91
CA GLN A 356 21.26 -2.18 -18.57
C GLN A 356 22.29 -1.53 -17.63
N ASP A 357 23.35 -2.24 -17.30
CA ASP A 357 24.44 -1.80 -16.42
C ASP A 357 24.15 -1.79 -14.89
N VAL A 358 23.20 -2.61 -14.40
CA VAL A 358 22.99 -2.86 -12.96
C VAL A 358 23.56 -4.20 -12.54
#